data_7a900b003a7b9fb31429d2b9c9205322
#
_entry.id   7a900b003a7b9fb31429d2b9c9205322
#
_cell.length_a   1.000
_cell.length_b   1.000
_cell.length_c   1.000
_cell.angle_alpha   90.00
_cell.angle_beta   90.00
_cell.angle_gamma   90.00
#
_symmetry.space_group_name_H-M   'P 1'
#
loop_
_entity.id
_entity.type
_entity.pdbx_description
1 polymer ?
#
loop_
_entity_poly.entity_id
_entity_poly.type
_entity_poly.pdbx_seq_one_letter_code
_entity_poly.pdbx_strand_id
1 'polypeptide(L)'
;HLPVWADGNAYFAGAKPWKKEKDCCVKSEKPYFMLVEREGQIFLDTDVAELIGAFRGGLVDSDTLGRAFEPDQRFEAADGSTIVFDSDFYGNHRGARVLPGPFATLDASMQPLF
;
A
#
# COMPACT_ATOMS: atom_id res chain seq x y z
N HIS A 1 -19.76 3.43 17.20
CA HIS A 1 -18.47 3.59 16.51
C HIS A 1 -18.37 2.67 15.33
N LEU A 2 -18.02 3.20 14.18
CA LEU A 2 -17.65 2.39 13.04
C LEU A 2 -16.25 1.79 13.29
N PRO A 3 -16.04 0.50 13.00
CA PRO A 3 -14.71 -0.07 13.10
C PRO A 3 -13.76 0.61 12.12
N VAL A 4 -12.56 0.93 12.59
CA VAL A 4 -11.50 1.55 11.79
C VAL A 4 -10.26 0.68 11.89
N TRP A 5 -9.70 0.36 10.74
CA TRP A 5 -8.43 -0.35 10.64
C TRP A 5 -7.43 0.50 9.88
N ALA A 6 -6.22 0.58 10.39
CA ALA A 6 -5.10 1.23 9.73
C ALA A 6 -3.82 0.49 10.13
N ASP A 7 -3.08 0.03 9.15
CA ASP A 7 -1.85 -0.71 9.37
C ASP A 7 -1.01 -0.77 8.09
N GLY A 8 0.29 -1.03 8.23
CA GLY A 8 1.17 -1.21 7.09
C GLY A 8 1.48 0.05 6.30
N ASN A 9 1.26 1.24 6.85
CA ASN A 9 1.47 2.50 6.15
C ASN A 9 2.88 3.04 6.35
N ALA A 10 3.34 3.87 5.43
CA ALA A 10 4.60 4.61 5.53
C ALA A 10 4.32 6.12 5.62
N TYR A 11 4.92 6.76 6.61
CA TYR A 11 4.74 8.17 6.92
C TYR A 11 6.06 8.91 6.78
N PHE A 12 6.03 10.07 6.14
CA PHE A 12 7.22 10.87 5.84
C PHE A 12 7.03 12.33 6.22
N ALA A 13 8.15 13.06 6.29
CA ALA A 13 8.17 14.51 6.40
C ALA A 13 7.32 15.07 7.56
N GLY A 14 7.31 14.40 8.70
CA GLY A 14 6.57 14.83 9.87
C GLY A 14 5.14 14.31 9.99
N ALA A 15 4.66 13.56 9.00
CA ALA A 15 3.38 12.86 9.11
C ALA A 15 3.45 11.79 10.21
N LYS A 16 2.34 11.57 10.90
CA LYS A 16 2.29 10.66 12.04
C LYS A 16 1.21 9.60 11.85
N PRO A 17 1.46 8.36 12.30
CA PRO A 17 0.46 7.33 12.28
C PRO A 17 -0.69 7.62 13.25
N TRP A 18 -1.82 6.97 13.00
CA TRP A 18 -2.91 6.95 13.98
C TRP A 18 -2.45 6.20 15.24
N LYS A 19 -2.83 6.72 16.41
CA LYS A 19 -2.38 6.19 17.71
C LYS A 19 -2.65 4.69 17.94
N LYS A 20 -3.59 4.10 17.20
CA LYS A 20 -3.93 2.67 17.30
C LYS A 20 -3.30 1.83 16.20
N GLU A 21 -2.58 2.44 15.27
CA GLU A 21 -1.84 1.71 14.24
C GLU A 21 -0.63 1.02 14.86
N LYS A 22 -0.45 -0.26 14.58
CA LYS A 22 0.58 -1.08 15.24
C LYS A 22 1.80 -1.34 14.38
N ASP A 23 1.62 -1.39 13.06
CA ASP A 23 2.68 -1.74 12.12
C ASP A 23 2.79 -0.64 11.07
N CYS A 24 3.79 0.21 11.21
CA CYS A 24 4.00 1.33 10.32
C CYS A 24 5.47 1.69 10.20
N CYS A 25 5.81 2.40 9.13
CA CYS A 25 7.12 2.97 8.89
C CYS A 25 7.04 4.48 9.05
N VAL A 26 7.88 5.07 9.90
CA VAL A 26 7.92 6.51 10.10
C VAL A 26 9.33 7.01 9.79
N LYS A 27 9.46 7.91 8.85
CA LYS A 27 10.72 8.53 8.44
C LYS A 27 10.56 10.05 8.42
N SER A 28 11.56 10.75 8.94
CA SER A 28 11.56 12.22 8.95
C SER A 28 11.88 12.82 7.60
N GLU A 29 12.53 12.07 6.72
CA GLU A 29 12.95 12.51 5.41
C GLU A 29 11.74 12.86 4.54
N LYS A 30 11.93 13.78 3.61
CA LYS A 30 10.94 14.16 2.62
C LYS A 30 11.23 13.43 1.32
N PRO A 31 10.40 12.47 0.90
CA PRO A 31 10.60 11.83 -0.39
C PRO A 31 10.28 12.79 -1.52
N TYR A 32 10.88 12.56 -2.68
CA TYR A 32 10.49 13.29 -3.88
C TYR A 32 9.67 12.41 -4.81
N PHE A 33 8.80 13.04 -5.58
CA PHE A 33 7.98 12.41 -6.60
C PHE A 33 8.01 13.30 -7.84
N MET A 34 8.38 12.75 -8.97
CA MET A 34 8.43 13.46 -10.23
C MET A 34 7.84 12.58 -11.33
N LEU A 35 6.95 13.16 -12.13
CA LEU A 35 6.47 12.52 -13.35
C LEU A 35 7.37 12.95 -14.51
N VAL A 36 7.86 11.98 -15.25
CA VAL A 36 8.77 12.18 -16.39
C VAL A 36 8.13 11.56 -17.62
N GLU A 37 8.01 12.35 -18.70
CA GLU A 37 7.55 11.86 -19.99
C GLU A 37 8.75 11.59 -20.89
N ARG A 38 8.78 10.40 -21.50
CA ARG A 38 9.75 10.02 -22.51
C ARG A 38 9.09 9.21 -23.60
N GLU A 39 9.17 9.66 -24.84
CA GLU A 39 8.64 8.94 -26.02
C GLU A 39 7.17 8.53 -25.85
N GLY A 40 6.36 9.41 -25.27
CA GLY A 40 4.94 9.15 -25.04
C GLY A 40 4.62 8.28 -23.85
N GLN A 41 5.63 7.84 -23.09
CA GLN A 41 5.44 7.08 -21.85
C GLN A 41 5.61 7.98 -20.63
N ILE A 42 4.83 7.71 -19.58
CA ILE A 42 4.93 8.42 -18.30
C ILE A 42 5.62 7.53 -17.28
N PHE A 43 6.62 8.08 -16.63
CA PHE A 43 7.39 7.40 -15.59
C PHE A 43 7.27 8.15 -14.27
N LEU A 44 7.29 7.41 -13.17
CA LEU A 44 7.45 7.96 -11.83
C LEU A 44 8.92 7.87 -11.41
N ASP A 45 9.52 9.00 -11.09
CA ASP A 45 10.85 9.08 -10.49
C ASP A 45 10.69 9.44 -9.02
N THR A 46 11.14 8.56 -8.11
CA THR A 46 10.99 8.73 -6.67
C THR A 46 12.06 7.95 -5.91
N ASP A 47 12.41 8.43 -4.73
CA ASP A 47 13.29 7.74 -3.79
C ASP A 47 12.54 7.05 -2.66
N VAL A 48 11.22 6.98 -2.73
CA VAL A 48 10.37 6.48 -1.64
C VAL A 48 10.70 5.04 -1.24
N ALA A 49 11.02 4.17 -2.19
CA ALA A 49 11.37 2.79 -1.90
C ALA A 49 12.66 2.67 -1.07
N GLU A 50 13.64 3.50 -1.39
CA GLU A 50 14.90 3.57 -0.63
C GLU A 50 14.64 4.04 0.80
N LEU A 51 13.79 5.05 0.98
CA LEU A 51 13.44 5.56 2.30
C LEU A 51 12.64 4.57 3.13
N ILE A 52 11.74 3.81 2.52
CA ILE A 52 10.99 2.74 3.20
C ILE A 52 11.96 1.62 3.66
N GLY A 53 12.95 1.32 2.86
CA GLY A 53 13.93 0.28 3.17
C GLY A 53 13.31 -1.11 3.27
N ALA A 54 13.62 -1.84 4.34
CA ALA A 54 13.17 -3.21 4.53
C ALA A 54 11.76 -3.34 5.11
N PHE A 55 11.12 -2.24 5.47
CA PHE A 55 9.78 -2.29 6.03
C PHE A 55 8.78 -2.89 5.03
N ARG A 56 7.92 -3.79 5.51
CA ARG A 56 6.80 -4.36 4.74
C ARG A 56 5.58 -4.48 5.65
N GLY A 57 4.43 -4.12 5.13
CA GLY A 57 3.15 -4.29 5.80
C GLY A 57 2.55 -5.67 5.58
N GLY A 58 1.45 -5.97 6.25
CA GLY A 58 0.69 -7.18 6.03
C GLY A 58 -0.21 -7.08 4.80
N LEU A 59 -0.52 -8.22 4.21
CA LEU A 59 -1.46 -8.30 3.10
C LEU A 59 -2.88 -8.09 3.63
N VAL A 60 -3.68 -7.31 2.93
CA VAL A 60 -5.08 -7.05 3.29
C VAL A 60 -5.98 -8.10 2.64
N ASP A 61 -6.88 -8.67 3.44
CA ASP A 61 -7.87 -9.64 2.99
C ASP A 61 -9.22 -9.42 3.69
N SER A 62 -10.19 -10.29 3.41
CA SER A 62 -11.51 -10.23 4.02
C SER A 62 -11.48 -10.25 5.55
N ASP A 63 -10.57 -11.02 6.14
CA ASP A 63 -10.46 -11.12 7.60
C ASP A 63 -9.88 -9.84 8.21
N THR A 64 -8.90 -9.22 7.54
CA THR A 64 -8.34 -7.93 7.93
C THR A 64 -9.39 -6.84 7.91
N LEU A 65 -10.24 -6.81 6.86
CA LEU A 65 -11.31 -5.83 6.71
C LEU A 65 -12.41 -6.00 7.74
N GLY A 66 -12.62 -7.21 8.23
CA GLY A 66 -13.68 -7.48 9.20
C GLY A 66 -15.07 -7.54 8.56
N ARG A 67 -16.05 -6.93 9.22
CA ARG A 67 -17.45 -6.97 8.80
C ARG A 67 -18.02 -5.57 8.66
N ALA A 68 -18.91 -5.40 7.71
CA ALA A 68 -19.65 -4.15 7.54
C ALA A 68 -20.56 -3.93 8.76
N PHE A 69 -20.63 -2.69 9.24
CA PHE A 69 -21.27 -2.37 10.52
C PHE A 69 -22.76 -2.70 10.56
N GLU A 70 -23.55 -2.16 9.64
CA GLU A 70 -25.01 -2.34 9.68
C GLU A 70 -25.47 -3.73 9.29
N PRO A 71 -25.05 -4.26 8.10
CA PRO A 71 -25.48 -5.59 7.70
C PRO A 71 -24.76 -6.71 8.45
N ASP A 72 -23.73 -6.39 9.21
CA ASP A 72 -22.88 -7.36 9.90
C ASP A 72 -22.38 -8.46 8.93
N GLN A 73 -22.09 -8.09 7.71
CA GLN A 73 -21.64 -8.98 6.65
C GLN A 73 -20.13 -8.89 6.46
N ARG A 74 -19.51 -10.05 6.29
CA ARG A 74 -18.12 -10.14 5.88
C ARG A 74 -17.94 -9.61 4.46
N PHE A 75 -16.83 -8.94 4.20
CA PHE A 75 -16.46 -8.55 2.84
C PHE A 75 -16.00 -9.77 2.07
N GLU A 76 -16.68 -10.09 1.00
CA GLU A 76 -16.41 -11.28 0.16
C GLU A 76 -16.57 -10.95 -1.31
N ALA A 77 -15.93 -11.77 -2.15
CA ALA A 77 -16.14 -11.70 -3.59
C ALA A 77 -17.58 -12.11 -3.96
N ALA A 78 -17.98 -11.83 -5.20
CA ALA A 78 -19.34 -12.13 -5.66
C ALA A 78 -19.72 -13.62 -5.55
N ASP A 79 -18.73 -14.51 -5.60
CA ASP A 79 -18.91 -15.96 -5.45
C ASP A 79 -18.83 -16.45 -3.99
N GLY A 80 -18.71 -15.52 -3.04
CA GLY A 80 -18.60 -15.85 -1.60
C GLY A 80 -17.19 -16.18 -1.14
N SER A 81 -16.19 -16.15 -2.04
CA SER A 81 -14.81 -16.44 -1.67
C SER A 81 -14.16 -15.28 -0.91
N THR A 82 -13.08 -15.59 -0.20
CA THR A 82 -12.26 -14.59 0.50
C THR A 82 -11.64 -13.62 -0.51
N ILE A 83 -11.77 -12.31 -0.25
CA ILE A 83 -11.06 -11.28 -0.98
C ILE A 83 -9.64 -11.20 -0.44
N VAL A 84 -8.66 -11.16 -1.33
CA VAL A 84 -7.25 -10.93 -1.00
C VAL A 84 -6.72 -9.85 -1.94
N PHE A 85 -6.13 -8.79 -1.37
CA PHE A 85 -5.55 -7.70 -2.17
C PHE A 85 -4.09 -8.02 -2.47
N ASP A 86 -3.86 -9.03 -3.29
CA ASP A 86 -2.55 -9.60 -3.58
C ASP A 86 -2.01 -9.28 -4.97
N SER A 87 -2.61 -8.30 -5.64
CA SER A 87 -2.13 -7.81 -6.94
C SER A 87 -1.71 -6.36 -6.83
N ASP A 88 -0.62 -6.00 -7.53
CA ASP A 88 -0.16 -4.62 -7.60
C ASP A 88 -0.76 -3.86 -8.80
N PHE A 89 -0.30 -2.62 -9.00
CA PHE A 89 -0.74 -1.76 -10.11
C PHE A 89 -0.60 -2.42 -11.48
N TYR A 90 0.41 -3.28 -11.68
CA TYR A 90 0.64 -3.98 -12.94
C TYR A 90 -0.03 -5.37 -13.00
N GLY A 91 -0.72 -5.79 -11.94
CA GLY A 91 -1.28 -7.13 -11.83
C GLY A 91 -0.29 -8.18 -11.33
N ASN A 92 0.89 -7.78 -10.87
CA ASN A 92 1.85 -8.71 -10.30
C ASN A 92 1.42 -9.19 -8.91
N HIS A 93 1.68 -10.45 -8.62
CA HIS A 93 1.35 -11.03 -7.32
C HIS A 93 2.19 -10.42 -6.20
N ARG A 94 1.54 -10.15 -5.07
CA ARG A 94 2.17 -9.66 -3.83
C ARG A 94 2.13 -10.78 -2.79
N GLY A 95 3.25 -10.97 -2.08
CA GLY A 95 3.32 -11.95 -1.00
C GLY A 95 2.62 -11.49 0.27
N ALA A 96 2.80 -12.27 1.36
CA ALA A 96 2.18 -11.97 2.65
C ALA A 96 2.70 -10.68 3.31
N ARG A 97 3.90 -10.25 2.96
CA ARG A 97 4.50 -8.97 3.41
C ARG A 97 4.68 -8.08 2.19
N VAL A 98 4.07 -6.89 2.23
CA VAL A 98 3.95 -6.02 1.05
C VAL A 98 4.65 -4.69 1.27
N LEU A 99 5.23 -4.16 0.18
CA LEU A 99 5.71 -2.78 0.13
C LEU A 99 4.51 -1.84 0.21
N PRO A 100 4.49 -0.84 1.11
CA PRO A 100 3.43 0.16 1.10
C PRO A 100 3.33 0.86 -0.26
N GLY A 101 2.09 1.03 -0.73
CA GLY A 101 1.82 1.66 -2.02
C GLY A 101 1.37 0.67 -3.09
N PRO A 102 1.24 1.15 -4.34
CA PRO A 102 0.57 0.38 -5.39
C PRO A 102 1.46 -0.63 -6.10
N PHE A 103 2.76 -0.69 -5.82
CA PHE A 103 3.70 -1.55 -6.54
C PHE A 103 4.20 -2.68 -5.63
N ALA A 104 4.29 -3.89 -6.18
CA ALA A 104 4.90 -5.02 -5.49
C ALA A 104 6.39 -4.77 -5.24
N THR A 105 7.06 -4.18 -6.22
CA THR A 105 8.45 -3.72 -6.11
C THR A 105 8.59 -2.33 -6.72
N LEU A 106 9.48 -1.54 -6.17
CA LEU A 106 9.82 -0.21 -6.67
C LEU A 106 11.33 -0.04 -6.51
N ASP A 107 12.08 -0.59 -7.48
CA ASP A 107 13.52 -0.78 -7.31
C ASP A 107 14.34 0.46 -7.62
N ALA A 108 13.88 1.29 -8.53
CA ALA A 108 14.66 2.41 -9.02
C ALA A 108 13.78 3.58 -9.41
N SER A 109 14.42 4.69 -9.70
CA SER A 109 13.80 5.80 -10.41
C SER A 109 13.29 5.33 -11.79
N MET A 110 12.38 6.08 -12.38
CA MET A 110 11.82 5.81 -13.70
C MET A 110 10.91 4.56 -13.75
N GLN A 111 10.03 4.45 -12.76
CA GLN A 111 9.01 3.41 -12.72
C GLN A 111 7.93 3.72 -13.77
N PRO A 112 7.68 2.86 -14.77
CA PRO A 112 6.69 3.14 -15.82
C PRO A 112 5.26 3.10 -15.27
N LEU A 113 4.45 4.09 -15.62
CA LEU A 113 3.03 4.17 -15.24
C LEU A 113 2.10 3.91 -16.42
N PHE A 114 2.42 4.48 -17.58
CA PHE A 114 1.61 4.36 -18.80
C PHE A 114 2.49 4.24 -20.02
#